data_b47039e1212d0a4dde43e47d0a2c93a9
#
_entry.id   b47039e1212d0a4dde43e47d0a2c93a9
#
_cell.length_a   1.000
_cell.length_b   1.000
_cell.length_c   1.000
_cell.angle_alpha   90.00
_cell.angle_beta   90.00
_cell.angle_gamma   90.00
#
_symmetry.space_group_name_H-M   'P 1'
#
loop_
_entity.id
_entity.type
_entity.pdbx_description
1 polymer ?
#
loop_
_entity_poly.entity_id
_entity_poly.type
_entity_poly.pdbx_seq_one_letter_code
_entity_poly.pdbx_strand_id
1 'polypeptide(L)'
;MYSLGNYDFALDLSTENSLSVLLTYIKKGSRVLELGPANGRLTRYLKEAMECTVDIVEIDAAAGQEAAQYAKHACLGAPEGDIDGDAWALKLKDERYDFILFADVLEHLRSPEKALRRSKELLKEAGSILVSVPNIAHNAILLSLMAGKFEYADVGLLDRTHVHFFTRDSFHRMAAAVGCAIISERDTTADVAHAGIPEASPSIAPRSVRRFLLQNPNGTAFQYIFRLVPIDSALAKERETHLHGAPGYALHAECFVQERGKDGFDECCKAVQALGAVHFGSRKKLRFDFTGFHDPAAIRFDPLEFNGVVRYHEISFVYDAESLRAEITRTNGERLYDTYLYASDDPQAEFAIPKPCPKALIVDYTIGIFDDEILPAMIAGVQAEREAYTARVQAEYNRLKAQIAEMAKVIANRDDQLAEWRQIWQNPRRLLRRTASLIKRKLSGGAPDSAAGK
;
A
#
# COMPACT_ATOMS: atom_id res chain seq x y z
N MET A 1 0.27 36.90 11.81
CA MET A 1 -0.27 36.42 13.07
C MET A 1 -1.30 35.37 12.69
N TYR A 2 -0.92 34.10 12.62
CA TYR A 2 -1.84 33.01 12.27
C TYR A 2 -2.60 32.67 13.55
N SER A 3 -3.91 32.88 13.54
CA SER A 3 -4.81 32.32 14.55
C SER A 3 -4.68 30.80 14.44
N LEU A 4 -4.06 30.16 15.44
CA LEU A 4 -4.12 28.73 15.62
C LEU A 4 -5.60 28.38 15.70
N GLY A 5 -6.06 27.42 14.89
CA GLY A 5 -7.46 27.06 14.78
C GLY A 5 -8.09 26.79 16.14
N ASN A 6 -9.39 26.97 16.22
CA ASN A 6 -10.15 26.81 17.47
C ASN A 6 -10.22 25.30 17.81
N TYR A 7 -9.21 24.76 18.51
CA TYR A 7 -9.13 23.36 18.95
C TYR A 7 -9.95 23.09 20.22
N ASP A 8 -11.03 23.80 20.42
CA ASP A 8 -11.92 23.66 21.56
C ASP A 8 -12.88 22.48 21.38
N PHE A 9 -12.34 21.28 21.36
CA PHE A 9 -13.13 20.05 21.35
C PHE A 9 -13.14 19.43 22.75
N ALA A 10 -14.29 18.89 23.18
CA ALA A 10 -14.37 18.12 24.40
C ALA A 10 -13.46 16.88 24.34
N LEU A 11 -12.85 16.50 25.48
CA LEU A 11 -12.08 15.27 25.56
C LEU A 11 -13.06 14.07 25.50
N ASP A 12 -13.07 13.36 24.39
CA ASP A 12 -13.86 12.14 24.23
C ASP A 12 -12.99 10.91 24.53
N LEU A 13 -13.32 10.19 25.57
CA LEU A 13 -12.69 8.93 25.96
C LEU A 13 -13.58 7.73 25.72
N SER A 14 -14.77 7.94 25.16
CA SER A 14 -15.72 6.86 24.85
C SER A 14 -15.40 6.16 23.53
N THR A 15 -14.63 6.84 22.67
CA THR A 15 -14.17 6.34 21.37
C THR A 15 -12.65 6.15 21.34
N GLU A 16 -12.17 5.25 20.50
CA GLU A 16 -10.74 5.09 20.27
C GLU A 16 -10.23 6.23 19.36
N ASN A 17 -9.52 7.17 19.95
CA ASN A 17 -8.88 8.31 19.29
C ASN A 17 -7.44 8.48 19.80
N SER A 18 -6.64 9.38 19.20
CA SER A 18 -5.24 9.56 19.56
C SER A 18 -5.04 9.84 21.05
N LEU A 19 -5.87 10.70 21.64
CA LEU A 19 -5.75 11.05 23.06
C LEU A 19 -6.11 9.88 23.97
N SER A 20 -7.21 9.16 23.68
CA SER A 20 -7.60 7.98 24.47
C SER A 20 -6.53 6.89 24.43
N VAL A 21 -5.88 6.69 23.29
CA VAL A 21 -4.76 5.74 23.15
C VAL A 21 -3.53 6.22 23.89
N LEU A 22 -3.12 7.50 23.76
CA LEU A 22 -1.98 8.07 24.53
C LEU A 22 -2.16 7.91 26.03
N LEU A 23 -3.38 8.13 26.53
CA LEU A 23 -3.70 7.99 27.95
C LEU A 23 -3.53 6.55 28.46
N THR A 24 -3.64 5.52 27.62
CA THR A 24 -3.44 4.13 28.05
C THR A 24 -2.00 3.86 28.54
N TYR A 25 -1.04 4.64 28.11
CA TYR A 25 0.37 4.50 28.52
C TYR A 25 0.67 5.22 29.84
N ILE A 26 -0.12 6.23 30.22
CA ILE A 26 0.16 7.09 31.35
C ILE A 26 -0.38 6.46 32.65
N LYS A 27 0.49 6.33 33.62
CA LYS A 27 0.10 5.83 34.94
C LYS A 27 -0.40 6.96 35.83
N LYS A 28 -1.39 6.65 36.67
CA LYS A 28 -1.89 7.57 37.68
C LYS A 28 -0.75 8.08 38.57
N GLY A 29 -0.73 9.38 38.88
CA GLY A 29 0.28 10.02 39.74
C GLY A 29 1.63 10.29 39.00
N SER A 30 1.73 10.08 37.70
CA SER A 30 2.95 10.33 36.93
C SER A 30 3.35 11.80 36.87
N ARG A 31 4.63 12.05 36.66
CA ARG A 31 5.17 13.37 36.32
C ARG A 31 5.16 13.52 34.80
N VAL A 32 4.38 14.46 34.27
CA VAL A 32 4.11 14.60 32.84
C VAL A 32 4.54 15.98 32.34
N LEU A 33 5.17 16.06 31.18
CA LEU A 33 5.34 17.28 30.40
C LEU A 33 4.45 17.21 29.16
N GLU A 34 3.52 18.13 29.03
CA GLU A 34 2.67 18.26 27.85
C GLU A 34 3.14 19.45 27.04
N LEU A 35 3.49 19.15 25.76
CA LEU A 35 3.93 20.13 24.79
C LEU A 35 2.77 20.41 23.84
N GLY A 36 2.36 21.70 23.70
CA GLY A 36 1.21 22.11 22.92
C GLY A 36 -0.15 21.73 23.51
N PRO A 37 -0.44 22.02 24.80
CA PRO A 37 -1.71 21.68 25.43
C PRO A 37 -2.91 22.45 24.92
N ALA A 38 -2.71 23.48 24.10
CA ALA A 38 -3.74 24.46 23.72
C ALA A 38 -4.47 25.00 24.99
N ASN A 39 -5.81 24.88 25.05
CA ASN A 39 -6.60 25.31 26.19
C ASN A 39 -6.56 24.34 27.42
N GLY A 40 -5.79 23.22 27.31
CA GLY A 40 -5.50 22.34 28.48
C GLY A 40 -6.54 21.29 28.78
N ARG A 41 -7.36 20.86 27.80
CA ARG A 41 -8.36 19.80 28.03
C ARG A 41 -7.73 18.49 28.52
N LEU A 42 -6.56 18.11 27.95
CA LEU A 42 -5.83 16.92 28.39
C LEU A 42 -5.06 17.18 29.66
N THR A 43 -4.45 18.37 29.84
CA THR A 43 -3.79 18.83 31.06
C THR A 43 -4.72 18.69 32.27
N ARG A 44 -5.95 19.18 32.11
CA ARG A 44 -6.99 19.09 33.16
C ARG A 44 -7.28 17.63 33.52
N TYR A 45 -7.52 16.78 32.55
CA TYR A 45 -7.82 15.36 32.80
C TYR A 45 -6.64 14.65 33.49
N LEU A 46 -5.43 14.89 33.03
CA LEU A 46 -4.21 14.36 33.69
C LEU A 46 -4.11 14.79 35.14
N LYS A 47 -4.43 16.04 35.41
CA LYS A 47 -4.38 16.59 36.78
C LYS A 47 -5.51 16.07 37.66
N GLU A 48 -6.77 16.18 37.18
CA GLU A 48 -7.95 15.96 38.04
C GLU A 48 -8.32 14.47 38.14
N ALA A 49 -8.29 13.73 37.03
CA ALA A 49 -8.71 12.33 36.99
C ALA A 49 -7.54 11.36 37.22
N MET A 50 -6.36 11.67 36.70
CA MET A 50 -5.20 10.80 36.82
C MET A 50 -4.23 11.22 37.94
N GLU A 51 -4.51 12.31 38.65
CA GLU A 51 -3.68 12.82 39.77
C GLU A 51 -2.20 13.05 39.36
N CYS A 52 -1.94 13.29 38.08
CA CYS A 52 -0.62 13.55 37.55
C CYS A 52 -0.12 14.95 38.00
N THR A 53 1.20 15.09 38.07
CA THR A 53 1.83 16.40 38.15
C THR A 53 2.27 16.81 36.78
N VAL A 54 1.64 17.85 36.20
CA VAL A 54 1.83 18.24 34.79
C VAL A 54 2.57 19.58 34.74
N ASP A 55 3.54 19.65 33.80
CA ASP A 55 4.12 20.89 33.30
C ASP A 55 3.71 21.06 31.84
N ILE A 56 3.64 22.32 31.37
CA ILE A 56 3.17 22.64 30.03
C ILE A 56 4.10 23.61 29.30
N VAL A 57 4.12 23.50 27.98
CA VAL A 57 4.78 24.45 27.07
C VAL A 57 3.79 24.80 25.95
N GLU A 58 3.40 26.08 25.84
CA GLU A 58 2.40 26.52 24.85
C GLU A 58 2.79 27.87 24.24
N ILE A 59 2.82 27.90 22.90
CA ILE A 59 3.19 29.12 22.16
C ILE A 59 2.08 30.16 22.18
N ASP A 60 0.82 29.76 22.20
CA ASP A 60 -0.31 30.65 22.38
C ASP A 60 -0.48 30.94 23.88
N ALA A 61 -0.04 32.13 24.27
CA ALA A 61 -0.09 32.55 25.69
C ALA A 61 -1.53 32.63 26.23
N ALA A 62 -2.53 32.93 25.39
CA ALA A 62 -3.91 33.05 25.82
C ALA A 62 -4.51 31.67 26.10
N ALA A 63 -4.38 30.72 25.15
CA ALA A 63 -4.81 29.34 25.35
C ALA A 63 -4.03 28.69 26.51
N GLY A 64 -2.71 28.86 26.53
CA GLY A 64 -1.85 28.32 27.58
C GLY A 64 -2.19 28.82 28.98
N GLN A 65 -2.74 30.03 29.11
CA GLN A 65 -3.17 30.57 30.43
C GLN A 65 -4.35 29.78 31.02
N GLU A 66 -5.22 29.21 30.17
CA GLU A 66 -6.30 28.33 30.63
C GLU A 66 -5.71 26.98 31.09
N ALA A 67 -4.79 26.40 30.32
CA ALA A 67 -4.11 25.16 30.67
C ALA A 67 -3.26 25.29 31.98
N ALA A 68 -2.64 26.46 32.20
CA ALA A 68 -1.76 26.72 33.34
C ALA A 68 -2.43 26.57 34.70
N GLN A 69 -3.78 26.67 34.78
CA GLN A 69 -4.53 26.44 35.99
C GLN A 69 -4.38 25.01 36.54
N TYR A 70 -4.04 24.07 35.66
CA TYR A 70 -3.89 22.65 36.00
C TYR A 70 -2.42 22.21 36.04
N ALA A 71 -1.47 23.10 35.68
CA ALA A 71 -0.06 22.79 35.59
C ALA A 71 0.69 23.21 36.89
N LYS A 72 1.80 22.50 37.16
CA LYS A 72 2.75 22.89 38.20
C LYS A 72 3.67 24.03 37.72
N HIS A 73 4.20 23.89 36.47
CA HIS A 73 4.96 24.92 35.81
C HIS A 73 4.39 25.12 34.41
N ALA A 74 4.40 26.35 33.92
CA ALA A 74 3.96 26.73 32.59
C ALA A 74 5.02 27.58 31.89
N CYS A 75 5.33 27.21 30.67
CA CYS A 75 6.14 27.97 29.71
C CYS A 75 5.20 28.48 28.64
N LEU A 76 4.88 29.77 28.65
CA LEU A 76 3.83 30.35 27.82
C LEU A 76 4.36 31.47 26.92
N GLY A 77 3.89 31.50 25.70
CA GLY A 77 4.29 32.51 24.72
C GLY A 77 5.77 32.43 24.34
N ALA A 78 6.16 33.16 23.30
CA ALA A 78 7.56 33.21 22.89
C ALA A 78 8.40 34.10 23.85
N PRO A 79 9.63 33.71 24.18
CA PRO A 79 10.33 32.53 23.69
C PRO A 79 10.12 31.26 24.52
N GLU A 80 9.54 31.34 25.72
CA GLU A 80 9.46 30.21 26.66
C GLU A 80 8.45 29.13 26.23
N GLY A 81 7.39 29.49 25.52
CA GLY A 81 6.39 28.59 25.00
C GLY A 81 6.70 28.10 23.56
N ASP A 82 7.78 28.59 22.97
CA ASP A 82 8.18 28.16 21.61
C ASP A 82 8.93 26.83 21.66
N ILE A 83 8.27 25.74 21.25
CA ILE A 83 8.82 24.38 21.25
C ILE A 83 9.99 24.24 20.25
N ASP A 84 10.02 24.99 19.14
CA ASP A 84 11.14 25.05 18.21
C ASP A 84 12.40 25.73 18.81
N GLY A 85 12.19 26.52 19.88
CA GLY A 85 13.26 27.16 20.63
C GLY A 85 13.95 26.23 21.63
N ASP A 86 14.82 26.82 22.47
CA ASP A 86 15.50 26.11 23.56
C ASP A 86 15.06 26.62 24.94
N ALA A 87 14.34 27.73 25.02
CA ALA A 87 14.05 28.42 26.27
C ALA A 87 13.26 27.56 27.25
N TRP A 88 12.24 26.84 26.76
CA TRP A 88 11.44 25.92 27.59
C TRP A 88 12.29 24.79 28.20
N ALA A 89 13.16 24.17 27.39
CA ALA A 89 14.00 23.09 27.88
C ALA A 89 15.04 23.57 28.88
N LEU A 90 15.58 24.77 28.70
CA LEU A 90 16.48 25.42 29.69
C LEU A 90 15.76 25.75 30.97
N LYS A 91 14.51 26.23 30.89
CA LYS A 91 13.69 26.54 32.08
C LYS A 91 13.35 25.27 32.87
N LEU A 92 13.12 24.16 32.21
CA LEU A 92 12.74 22.85 32.79
C LEU A 92 13.95 21.91 33.00
N LYS A 93 15.18 22.34 32.81
CA LYS A 93 16.40 21.51 32.80
C LYS A 93 16.60 20.64 34.02
N ASP A 94 16.12 21.07 35.18
CA ASP A 94 16.23 20.40 36.49
C ASP A 94 15.06 19.45 36.77
N GLU A 95 14.02 19.47 35.94
CA GLU A 95 12.85 18.60 36.05
C GLU A 95 13.08 17.29 35.28
N ARG A 96 12.45 16.20 35.72
CA ARG A 96 12.48 14.90 35.06
C ARG A 96 11.08 14.30 35.00
N TYR A 97 10.74 13.73 33.81
CA TYR A 97 9.38 13.28 33.49
C TYR A 97 9.31 11.78 33.28
N ASP A 98 8.21 11.19 33.75
CA ASP A 98 7.83 9.83 33.43
C ASP A 98 7.32 9.75 31.97
N PHE A 99 6.57 10.79 31.57
CA PHE A 99 6.05 10.90 30.21
C PHE A 99 6.17 12.33 29.68
N ILE A 100 6.54 12.44 28.39
CA ILE A 100 6.52 13.69 27.66
C ILE A 100 5.59 13.49 26.46
N LEU A 101 4.59 14.36 26.29
CA LEU A 101 3.53 14.23 25.31
C LEU A 101 3.68 15.24 24.17
N PHE A 102 3.54 14.74 22.95
CA PHE A 102 3.32 15.49 21.72
C PHE A 102 2.01 14.99 21.12
N ALA A 103 0.90 15.53 21.51
CA ALA A 103 -0.41 15.14 21.01
C ALA A 103 -0.79 16.04 19.81
N ASP A 104 -0.48 15.58 18.61
CA ASP A 104 -0.66 16.33 17.35
C ASP A 104 0.08 17.69 17.37
N VAL A 105 1.39 17.64 17.58
CA VAL A 105 2.26 18.81 17.75
C VAL A 105 3.43 18.81 16.77
N LEU A 106 4.06 17.66 16.54
CA LEU A 106 5.30 17.59 15.76
C LEU A 106 5.12 18.05 14.30
N GLU A 107 3.95 17.86 13.74
CA GLU A 107 3.58 18.31 12.39
C GLU A 107 3.54 19.83 12.25
N HIS A 108 3.39 20.56 13.35
CA HIS A 108 3.37 22.02 13.37
C HIS A 108 4.75 22.65 13.61
N LEU A 109 5.74 21.86 14.03
CA LEU A 109 7.07 22.34 14.36
C LEU A 109 7.94 22.47 13.10
N ARG A 110 8.80 23.46 13.06
CA ARG A 110 9.82 23.63 12.01
C ARG A 110 10.98 22.65 12.17
N SER A 111 11.24 22.22 13.40
CA SER A 111 12.37 21.35 13.75
C SER A 111 11.93 20.26 14.76
N PRO A 112 11.05 19.32 14.37
CA PRO A 112 10.51 18.28 15.24
C PRO A 112 11.62 17.40 15.85
N GLU A 113 12.71 17.16 15.12
CA GLU A 113 13.87 16.40 15.61
C GLU A 113 14.55 17.10 16.79
N LYS A 114 14.61 18.43 16.77
CA LYS A 114 15.20 19.21 17.87
C LYS A 114 14.34 19.11 19.13
N ALA A 115 13.02 19.23 18.99
CA ALA A 115 12.08 19.08 20.08
C ALA A 115 12.17 17.69 20.73
N LEU A 116 12.25 16.62 19.92
CA LEU A 116 12.44 15.25 20.42
C LEU A 116 13.78 15.07 21.15
N ARG A 117 14.90 15.64 20.63
CA ARG A 117 16.21 15.57 21.32
C ARG A 117 16.16 16.26 22.69
N ARG A 118 15.56 17.45 22.76
CA ARG A 118 15.41 18.16 24.03
C ARG A 118 14.52 17.41 25.03
N SER A 119 13.43 16.84 24.55
CA SER A 119 12.55 16.02 25.35
C SER A 119 13.26 14.79 25.93
N LYS A 120 14.08 14.13 25.13
CA LYS A 120 14.86 12.97 25.57
C LYS A 120 15.77 13.29 26.77
N GLU A 121 16.36 14.50 26.80
CA GLU A 121 17.23 14.95 27.91
C GLU A 121 16.47 15.15 29.22
N LEU A 122 15.16 15.35 29.17
CA LEU A 122 14.29 15.59 30.32
C LEU A 122 13.56 14.33 30.82
N LEU A 123 13.81 13.15 30.21
CA LEU A 123 13.21 11.91 30.68
C LEU A 123 13.87 11.39 31.95
N LYS A 124 13.07 10.75 32.83
CA LYS A 124 13.58 9.81 33.82
C LYS A 124 14.17 8.58 33.12
N GLU A 125 14.95 7.78 33.83
CA GLU A 125 15.57 6.55 33.33
C GLU A 125 14.54 5.59 32.70
N ALA A 126 13.37 5.44 33.29
CA ALA A 126 12.26 4.64 32.77
C ALA A 126 11.17 5.49 32.07
N GLY A 127 11.50 6.72 31.68
CA GLY A 127 10.57 7.63 31.04
C GLY A 127 10.36 7.33 29.56
N SER A 128 9.26 7.83 28.99
CA SER A 128 8.92 7.65 27.58
C SER A 128 8.38 8.94 26.98
N ILE A 129 8.63 9.15 25.69
CA ILE A 129 7.96 10.18 24.89
C ILE A 129 6.77 9.51 24.19
N LEU A 130 5.61 10.14 24.32
CA LEU A 130 4.37 9.71 23.67
C LEU A 130 4.01 10.71 22.57
N VAL A 131 3.76 10.23 21.39
CA VAL A 131 3.54 11.06 20.19
C VAL A 131 2.31 10.59 19.46
N SER A 132 1.45 11.52 19.02
CA SER A 132 0.53 11.29 17.93
C SER A 132 0.87 12.21 16.75
N VAL A 133 0.74 11.71 15.51
CA VAL A 133 0.91 12.48 14.28
C VAL A 133 -0.05 11.99 13.21
N PRO A 134 -0.56 12.89 12.34
CA PRO A 134 -1.43 12.50 11.23
C PRO A 134 -0.65 11.76 10.14
N ASN A 135 -1.36 10.85 9.44
CA ASN A 135 -0.80 10.05 8.36
C ASN A 135 -1.06 10.68 6.99
N ILE A 136 -0.02 11.21 6.35
CA ILE A 136 -0.13 11.73 4.97
C ILE A 136 -0.36 10.63 3.93
N ALA A 137 -0.03 9.37 4.24
CA ALA A 137 -0.23 8.23 3.33
C ALA A 137 -1.64 7.61 3.44
N HIS A 138 -2.59 8.30 4.08
CA HIS A 138 -3.98 7.86 4.14
C HIS A 138 -4.61 7.80 2.74
N ASN A 139 -5.39 6.75 2.47
CA ASN A 139 -5.99 6.52 1.15
C ASN A 139 -6.82 7.69 0.62
N ALA A 140 -7.48 8.46 1.49
CA ALA A 140 -8.23 9.64 1.08
C ALA A 140 -7.31 10.71 0.45
N ILE A 141 -6.12 10.92 1.03
CA ILE A 141 -5.13 11.87 0.50
C ILE A 141 -4.58 11.35 -0.82
N LEU A 142 -4.21 10.06 -0.89
CA LEU A 142 -3.70 9.45 -2.12
C LEU A 142 -4.70 9.57 -3.27
N LEU A 143 -5.99 9.32 -3.03
CA LEU A 143 -7.06 9.50 -4.01
C LEU A 143 -7.20 10.95 -4.46
N SER A 144 -7.12 11.91 -3.53
CA SER A 144 -7.17 13.34 -3.84
C SER A 144 -5.98 13.76 -4.71
N LEU A 145 -4.76 13.33 -4.38
CA LEU A 145 -3.56 13.59 -5.16
C LEU A 145 -3.64 12.97 -6.57
N MET A 146 -4.17 11.76 -6.70
CA MET A 146 -4.40 11.12 -8.01
C MET A 146 -5.42 11.88 -8.86
N ALA A 147 -6.37 12.58 -8.24
CA ALA A 147 -7.28 13.49 -8.92
C ALA A 147 -6.66 14.89 -9.21
N GLY A 148 -5.37 15.07 -8.90
CA GLY A 148 -4.67 16.35 -9.08
C GLY A 148 -5.05 17.40 -8.05
N LYS A 149 -5.58 17.00 -6.88
CA LYS A 149 -6.08 17.89 -5.84
C LYS A 149 -5.24 17.76 -4.57
N PHE A 150 -4.93 18.89 -3.96
CA PHE A 150 -4.31 18.99 -2.65
C PHE A 150 -4.82 20.28 -1.98
N GLU A 151 -5.85 20.13 -1.16
CA GLU A 151 -6.53 21.27 -0.55
C GLU A 151 -6.35 21.24 0.96
N TYR A 152 -5.81 22.35 1.49
CA TYR A 152 -5.70 22.52 2.93
C TYR A 152 -7.06 22.75 3.57
N ALA A 153 -7.27 22.15 4.72
CA ALA A 153 -8.44 22.31 5.57
C ALA A 153 -8.11 23.14 6.83
N ASP A 154 -9.12 23.47 7.60
CA ASP A 154 -8.93 24.14 8.89
C ASP A 154 -8.57 23.16 10.02
N VAL A 155 -8.85 21.87 9.83
CA VAL A 155 -8.54 20.79 10.78
C VAL A 155 -8.35 19.46 10.01
N GLY A 156 -7.70 18.49 10.63
CA GLY A 156 -7.56 17.13 10.12
C GLY A 156 -6.23 16.86 9.41
N LEU A 157 -6.19 15.85 8.52
CA LEU A 157 -4.94 15.36 7.93
C LEU A 157 -4.18 16.43 7.12
N LEU A 158 -4.90 17.34 6.47
CA LEU A 158 -4.36 18.43 5.65
C LEU A 158 -4.61 19.78 6.30
N ASP A 159 -4.50 19.86 7.64
CA ASP A 159 -4.59 21.14 8.33
C ASP A 159 -3.55 22.12 7.77
N ARG A 160 -4.00 23.36 7.50
CA ARG A 160 -3.17 24.42 6.89
C ARG A 160 -1.98 24.85 7.76
N THR A 161 -1.98 24.51 9.04
CA THR A 161 -0.91 24.81 9.96
C THR A 161 0.15 23.72 10.03
N HIS A 162 -0.06 22.56 9.36
CA HIS A 162 0.94 21.53 9.24
C HIS A 162 2.08 21.97 8.32
N VAL A 163 3.28 21.96 8.83
CA VAL A 163 4.52 22.26 8.07
C VAL A 163 5.33 21.00 7.79
N HIS A 164 5.06 19.90 8.53
CA HIS A 164 5.60 18.58 8.28
C HIS A 164 4.49 17.56 8.08
N PHE A 165 4.75 16.62 7.18
CA PHE A 165 3.84 15.51 6.90
C PHE A 165 4.56 14.19 7.16
N PHE A 166 3.93 13.30 7.94
CA PHE A 166 4.53 12.05 8.33
C PHE A 166 3.86 10.86 7.66
N THR A 167 4.69 9.93 7.18
CA THR A 167 4.32 8.54 6.99
C THR A 167 4.88 7.73 8.15
N ARG A 168 4.43 6.51 8.36
CA ARG A 168 4.99 5.60 9.36
C ARG A 168 6.51 5.51 9.23
N ASP A 169 6.99 5.24 8.04
CA ASP A 169 8.42 5.05 7.75
C ASP A 169 9.24 6.34 7.95
N SER A 170 8.74 7.51 7.52
CA SER A 170 9.44 8.78 7.75
C SER A 170 9.57 9.11 9.24
N PHE A 171 8.53 8.79 10.03
CA PHE A 171 8.58 8.96 11.47
C PHE A 171 9.59 8.01 12.13
N HIS A 172 9.63 6.72 11.73
CA HIS A 172 10.63 5.76 12.20
C HIS A 172 12.06 6.24 11.93
N ARG A 173 12.32 6.74 10.72
CA ARG A 173 13.63 7.31 10.39
C ARG A 173 13.99 8.51 11.26
N MET A 174 13.03 9.41 11.49
CA MET A 174 13.23 10.58 12.37
C MET A 174 13.53 10.15 13.80
N ALA A 175 12.75 9.25 14.37
CA ALA A 175 12.96 8.73 15.74
C ALA A 175 14.36 8.10 15.89
N ALA A 176 14.79 7.27 14.92
CA ALA A 176 16.11 6.67 14.91
C ALA A 176 17.22 7.72 14.80
N ALA A 177 17.06 8.75 13.95
CA ALA A 177 18.04 9.82 13.75
C ALA A 177 18.24 10.69 15.00
N VAL A 178 17.25 10.77 15.89
CA VAL A 178 17.38 11.46 17.18
C VAL A 178 17.81 10.53 18.33
N GLY A 179 18.12 9.27 18.04
CA GLY A 179 18.56 8.27 19.02
C GLY A 179 17.43 7.79 19.93
N CYS A 180 16.22 7.66 19.40
CA CYS A 180 15.07 7.07 20.06
C CYS A 180 14.71 5.72 19.42
N ALA A 181 14.31 4.76 20.27
CA ALA A 181 13.67 3.52 19.83
C ALA A 181 12.15 3.63 20.03
N ILE A 182 11.40 3.18 19.05
CA ILE A 182 9.95 3.00 19.15
C ILE A 182 9.71 1.64 19.80
N ILE A 183 9.10 1.61 20.98
CA ILE A 183 8.85 0.38 21.73
C ILE A 183 7.38 -0.06 21.66
N SER A 184 6.49 0.85 21.34
CA SER A 184 5.08 0.55 21.06
C SER A 184 4.55 1.46 19.98
N GLU A 185 3.71 0.92 19.13
CA GLU A 185 3.10 1.63 18.01
C GLU A 185 1.64 1.22 17.88
N ARG A 186 0.76 2.20 17.73
CA ARG A 186 -0.67 2.01 17.46
C ARG A 186 -1.11 3.03 16.41
N ASP A 187 -2.28 2.82 15.85
CA ASP A 187 -2.93 3.77 14.96
C ASP A 187 -4.42 3.91 15.29
N THR A 188 -4.96 5.07 15.01
CA THR A 188 -6.40 5.26 14.87
C THR A 188 -6.75 5.06 13.40
N THR A 189 -7.96 4.63 13.11
CA THR A 189 -8.38 4.35 11.74
C THR A 189 -9.57 5.19 11.33
N ALA A 190 -9.60 5.60 10.07
CA ALA A 190 -10.75 6.15 9.41
C ALA A 190 -10.84 5.58 7.99
N ASP A 191 -12.04 5.35 7.50
CA ASP A 191 -12.21 5.06 6.09
C ASP A 191 -12.12 6.34 5.23
N VAL A 192 -12.04 6.17 3.93
CA VAL A 192 -11.91 7.30 2.98
C VAL A 192 -13.05 8.30 3.12
N ALA A 193 -14.28 7.84 3.40
CA ALA A 193 -15.45 8.71 3.49
C ALA A 193 -15.46 9.58 4.75
N HIS A 194 -14.79 9.13 5.82
CA HIS A 194 -14.76 9.79 7.12
C HIS A 194 -13.43 10.51 7.42
N ALA A 195 -12.49 10.51 6.47
CA ALA A 195 -11.20 11.17 6.63
C ALA A 195 -11.23 12.70 6.51
N GLY A 196 -12.40 13.29 6.25
CA GLY A 196 -12.55 14.74 6.14
C GLY A 196 -11.88 15.36 4.90
N ILE A 197 -11.52 14.57 3.89
CA ILE A 197 -10.96 15.03 2.62
C ILE A 197 -12.10 15.15 1.61
N PRO A 198 -12.45 16.38 1.18
CA PRO A 198 -13.51 16.58 0.19
C PRO A 198 -13.21 15.82 -1.10
N GLU A 199 -14.25 15.23 -1.71
CA GLU A 199 -14.17 14.55 -3.00
C GLU A 199 -13.24 13.31 -3.07
N ALA A 200 -12.63 12.87 -1.96
CA ALA A 200 -11.96 11.61 -1.91
C ALA A 200 -12.99 10.47 -2.00
N SER A 201 -13.31 10.07 -3.24
CA SER A 201 -14.23 8.95 -3.46
C SER A 201 -13.51 7.79 -4.12
N PRO A 202 -13.57 6.58 -3.56
CA PRO A 202 -13.01 5.40 -4.21
C PRO A 202 -13.62 5.15 -5.60
N SER A 203 -14.83 5.66 -5.89
CA SER A 203 -15.49 5.50 -7.18
C SER A 203 -14.81 6.22 -8.34
N ILE A 204 -13.99 7.24 -8.06
CA ILE A 204 -13.25 8.01 -9.08
C ILE A 204 -12.06 7.20 -9.61
N ALA A 205 -11.48 6.35 -8.77
CA ALA A 205 -10.30 5.57 -9.14
C ALA A 205 -10.69 4.30 -9.93
N PRO A 206 -9.89 3.91 -10.94
CA PRO A 206 -10.00 2.60 -11.58
C PRO A 206 -9.96 1.46 -10.54
N ARG A 207 -10.57 0.32 -10.87
CA ARG A 207 -10.63 -0.83 -9.93
C ARG A 207 -9.24 -1.29 -9.45
N SER A 208 -8.25 -1.30 -10.35
CA SER A 208 -6.85 -1.62 -10.03
C SER A 208 -6.27 -0.71 -8.94
N VAL A 209 -6.50 0.60 -9.07
CA VAL A 209 -6.05 1.59 -8.08
C VAL A 209 -6.79 1.41 -6.76
N ARG A 210 -8.10 1.17 -6.78
CA ARG A 210 -8.87 0.91 -5.55
C ARG A 210 -8.34 -0.31 -4.82
N ARG A 211 -8.05 -1.40 -5.53
CA ARG A 211 -7.45 -2.62 -4.95
C ARG A 211 -6.07 -2.35 -4.36
N PHE A 212 -5.22 -1.61 -5.07
CA PHE A 212 -3.92 -1.18 -4.56
C PHE A 212 -4.04 -0.37 -3.26
N LEU A 213 -4.96 0.59 -3.22
CA LEU A 213 -5.21 1.38 -2.01
C LEU A 213 -5.77 0.54 -0.86
N LEU A 214 -6.61 -0.46 -1.14
CA LEU A 214 -7.09 -1.40 -0.13
C LEU A 214 -5.96 -2.28 0.44
N GLN A 215 -4.91 -2.53 -0.33
CA GLN A 215 -3.74 -3.29 0.10
C GLN A 215 -2.69 -2.44 0.83
N ASN A 216 -2.82 -1.11 0.79
CA ASN A 216 -1.94 -0.22 1.53
C ASN A 216 -2.13 -0.46 3.05
N PRO A 217 -1.15 -1.05 3.76
CA PRO A 217 -1.28 -1.37 5.19
C PRO A 217 -1.48 -0.13 6.06
N ASN A 218 -1.12 1.04 5.53
CA ASN A 218 -1.28 2.34 6.19
C ASN A 218 -2.47 3.13 5.65
N GLY A 219 -3.23 2.55 4.71
CA GLY A 219 -4.24 3.28 3.96
C GLY A 219 -5.45 3.75 4.76
N THR A 220 -5.77 3.08 5.83
CA THR A 220 -6.85 3.43 6.77
C THR A 220 -6.34 4.01 8.08
N ALA A 221 -5.03 3.99 8.32
CA ALA A 221 -4.44 4.64 9.49
C ALA A 221 -4.63 6.15 9.36
N PHE A 222 -5.37 6.75 10.29
CA PHE A 222 -5.66 8.19 10.31
C PHE A 222 -4.57 8.96 11.05
N GLN A 223 -4.21 8.49 12.24
CA GLN A 223 -3.08 9.00 13.03
C GLN A 223 -2.24 7.83 13.51
N TYR A 224 -0.95 8.03 13.60
CA TYR A 224 -0.03 7.13 14.28
C TYR A 224 0.21 7.57 15.70
N ILE A 225 0.26 6.62 16.61
CA ILE A 225 0.57 6.83 18.01
C ILE A 225 1.82 6.02 18.36
N PHE A 226 2.87 6.70 18.80
CA PHE A 226 4.16 6.11 19.11
C PHE A 226 4.54 6.30 20.56
N ARG A 227 5.11 5.25 21.15
CA ARG A 227 5.84 5.34 22.41
C ARG A 227 7.33 5.18 22.15
N LEU A 228 8.10 6.23 22.44
CA LEU A 228 9.53 6.28 22.22
C LEU A 228 10.30 6.28 23.54
N VAL A 229 11.46 5.68 23.52
CA VAL A 229 12.44 5.71 24.63
C VAL A 229 13.84 5.99 24.06
N PRO A 230 14.80 6.50 24.86
CA PRO A 230 16.18 6.55 24.44
C PRO A 230 16.68 5.15 24.00
N ILE A 231 17.45 5.08 22.91
CA ILE A 231 17.88 3.80 22.34
C ILE A 231 18.77 2.98 23.28
N ASP A 232 19.45 3.66 24.21
CA ASP A 232 20.30 3.08 25.25
C ASP A 232 19.53 2.72 26.53
N SER A 233 18.25 3.05 26.60
CA SER A 233 17.38 2.70 27.74
C SER A 233 17.20 1.18 27.86
N ALA A 234 17.04 0.69 29.10
CA ALA A 234 16.65 -0.69 29.36
C ALA A 234 15.32 -1.07 28.68
N LEU A 235 14.37 -0.13 28.62
CA LEU A 235 13.08 -0.31 27.97
C LEU A 235 13.18 -0.52 26.45
N ALA A 236 14.25 -0.07 25.80
CA ALA A 236 14.45 -0.30 24.35
C ALA A 236 14.60 -1.79 24.01
N LYS A 237 14.94 -2.62 24.99
CA LYS A 237 15.06 -4.09 24.83
C LYS A 237 13.72 -4.81 24.99
N GLU A 238 12.73 -4.14 25.59
CA GLU A 238 11.37 -4.65 25.83
C GLU A 238 10.42 -4.34 24.69
N ARG A 239 10.95 -4.24 23.46
CA ARG A 239 10.16 -3.92 22.27
C ARG A 239 8.96 -4.85 22.16
N GLU A 240 7.76 -4.29 22.35
CA GLU A 240 6.53 -5.01 22.04
C GLU A 240 6.54 -5.37 20.55
N THR A 241 6.54 -6.66 20.26
CA THR A 241 6.49 -7.18 18.88
C THR A 241 5.09 -7.01 18.26
N HIS A 242 4.25 -6.22 18.84
CA HIS A 242 2.95 -5.86 18.28
C HIS A 242 3.09 -4.71 17.30
N LEU A 243 3.72 -5.01 16.19
CA LEU A 243 3.42 -4.31 14.95
C LEU A 243 2.01 -4.74 14.55
N HIS A 244 1.01 -4.07 15.06
CA HIS A 244 -0.29 -4.05 14.42
C HIS A 244 -0.14 -3.25 13.13
N GLY A 245 0.41 -3.91 12.10
CA GLY A 245 -0.09 -3.61 10.79
C GLY A 245 -1.59 -3.89 10.88
N ALA A 246 -2.43 -2.92 10.54
CA ALA A 246 -3.79 -3.23 10.15
C ALA A 246 -3.72 -4.51 9.33
N PRO A 247 -4.63 -5.49 9.48
CA PRO A 247 -4.61 -6.67 8.64
C PRO A 247 -4.53 -6.14 7.22
N GLY A 248 -3.30 -6.11 6.66
CA GLY A 248 -3.12 -5.82 5.25
C GLY A 248 -4.07 -6.80 4.61
N TYR A 249 -4.96 -6.36 3.78
CA TYR A 249 -5.82 -7.26 3.04
C TYR A 249 -4.90 -8.34 2.50
N ALA A 250 -5.00 -9.52 3.07
CA ALA A 250 -4.17 -10.62 2.65
C ALA A 250 -4.57 -10.86 1.21
N LEU A 251 -3.62 -10.73 0.29
CA LEU A 251 -3.84 -11.12 -1.09
C LEU A 251 -4.28 -12.57 -1.09
N HIS A 252 -5.32 -12.85 -1.83
CA HIS A 252 -5.88 -14.18 -1.93
C HIS A 252 -5.78 -14.69 -3.36
N ALA A 253 -5.59 -15.99 -3.47
CA ALA A 253 -5.90 -16.73 -4.68
C ALA A 253 -7.22 -17.45 -4.45
N GLU A 254 -8.09 -17.42 -5.42
CA GLU A 254 -9.42 -18.01 -5.34
C GLU A 254 -9.56 -19.16 -6.35
N CYS A 255 -10.25 -20.20 -5.94
CA CYS A 255 -10.57 -21.35 -6.79
C CYS A 255 -12.08 -21.59 -6.74
N PHE A 256 -12.77 -21.22 -7.79
CA PHE A 256 -14.21 -21.41 -7.94
C PHE A 256 -14.47 -22.79 -8.57
N VAL A 257 -15.44 -23.51 -8.07
CA VAL A 257 -15.81 -24.81 -8.57
C VAL A 257 -17.22 -24.76 -9.16
N GLN A 258 -17.32 -25.10 -10.44
CA GLN A 258 -18.62 -25.27 -11.11
C GLN A 258 -19.08 -26.70 -10.93
N GLU A 259 -20.26 -26.90 -10.36
CA GLU A 259 -20.91 -28.19 -10.26
C GLU A 259 -21.59 -28.57 -11.58
N ARG A 260 -21.64 -29.85 -11.89
CA ARG A 260 -22.25 -30.35 -13.11
C ARG A 260 -23.74 -30.02 -13.18
N GLY A 261 -24.17 -29.44 -14.29
CA GLY A 261 -25.55 -29.03 -14.52
C GLY A 261 -25.90 -27.64 -13.98
N LYS A 262 -24.93 -26.92 -13.40
CA LYS A 262 -25.08 -25.51 -13.09
C LYS A 262 -24.35 -24.63 -14.10
N ASP A 263 -24.94 -23.50 -14.45
CA ASP A 263 -24.30 -22.54 -15.35
C ASP A 263 -23.45 -21.56 -14.54
N GLY A 264 -22.18 -21.41 -14.97
CA GLY A 264 -21.23 -20.42 -14.41
C GLY A 264 -20.58 -20.84 -13.09
N PHE A 265 -19.79 -19.92 -12.54
CA PHE A 265 -19.07 -20.07 -11.27
C PHE A 265 -19.76 -19.22 -10.20
N ASP A 266 -20.11 -19.84 -9.07
CA ASP A 266 -20.85 -19.22 -7.97
C ASP A 266 -19.90 -18.83 -6.82
N GLU A 267 -20.11 -17.65 -6.24
CA GLU A 267 -19.36 -17.15 -5.07
C GLU A 267 -19.46 -18.05 -3.84
N CYS A 268 -20.55 -18.80 -3.69
CA CYS A 268 -20.70 -19.77 -2.59
C CYS A 268 -19.95 -21.08 -2.82
N CYS A 269 -19.45 -21.32 -4.03
CA CYS A 269 -18.73 -22.54 -4.41
C CYS A 269 -17.25 -22.25 -4.68
N LYS A 270 -16.55 -21.60 -3.76
CA LYS A 270 -15.12 -21.29 -3.88
C LYS A 270 -14.29 -21.71 -2.68
N ALA A 271 -13.02 -21.96 -2.94
CA ALA A 271 -11.97 -22.10 -1.93
C ALA A 271 -10.99 -20.91 -2.05
N VAL A 272 -10.65 -20.32 -0.91
CA VAL A 272 -9.79 -19.13 -0.84
C VAL A 272 -8.52 -19.46 -0.09
N GLN A 273 -7.37 -19.05 -0.61
CA GLN A 273 -6.08 -19.19 0.07
C GLN A 273 -5.34 -17.85 0.13
N ALA A 274 -4.94 -17.47 1.34
CA ALA A 274 -4.11 -16.29 1.56
C ALA A 274 -2.72 -16.47 0.95
N LEU A 275 -2.28 -15.51 0.16
CA LEU A 275 -0.96 -15.52 -0.49
C LEU A 275 0.16 -15.05 0.45
N GLY A 276 -0.19 -14.43 1.60
CA GLY A 276 0.78 -13.79 2.48
C GLY A 276 1.48 -12.62 1.79
N ALA A 277 2.70 -12.30 2.23
CA ALA A 277 3.51 -11.28 1.56
C ALA A 277 3.84 -11.72 0.13
N VAL A 278 3.56 -10.85 -0.84
CA VAL A 278 3.82 -11.08 -2.25
C VAL A 278 4.70 -9.96 -2.78
N HIS A 279 5.84 -10.34 -3.38
CA HIS A 279 6.77 -9.44 -4.05
C HIS A 279 6.89 -9.84 -5.52
N PHE A 280 7.48 -8.98 -6.33
CA PHE A 280 7.82 -9.34 -7.70
C PHE A 280 8.67 -10.62 -7.73
N GLY A 281 8.23 -11.61 -8.51
CA GLY A 281 8.88 -12.90 -8.60
C GLY A 281 8.58 -13.87 -7.45
N SER A 282 7.62 -13.55 -6.57
CA SER A 282 7.17 -14.48 -5.53
C SER A 282 6.59 -15.75 -6.14
N ARG A 283 7.17 -16.90 -5.81
CA ARG A 283 6.65 -18.21 -6.21
C ARG A 283 5.72 -18.74 -5.14
N LYS A 284 4.54 -19.18 -5.55
CA LYS A 284 3.50 -19.76 -4.69
C LYS A 284 3.15 -21.14 -5.17
N LYS A 285 3.00 -22.08 -4.23
CA LYS A 285 2.48 -23.41 -4.49
C LYS A 285 1.24 -23.62 -3.62
N LEU A 286 0.10 -23.62 -4.26
CA LEU A 286 -1.21 -23.71 -3.60
C LEU A 286 -1.85 -25.06 -3.88
N ARG A 287 -2.66 -25.52 -2.91
CA ARG A 287 -3.44 -26.76 -3.03
C ARG A 287 -4.89 -26.46 -2.69
N PHE A 288 -5.79 -26.73 -3.60
CA PHE A 288 -7.24 -26.58 -3.41
C PHE A 288 -7.88 -27.96 -3.40
N ASP A 289 -8.42 -28.35 -2.24
CA ASP A 289 -9.08 -29.65 -2.06
C ASP A 289 -10.55 -29.60 -2.52
N PHE A 290 -11.00 -30.65 -3.19
CA PHE A 290 -12.35 -30.75 -3.76
C PHE A 290 -13.31 -31.60 -2.93
N THR A 291 -12.89 -32.09 -1.77
CA THR A 291 -13.69 -32.99 -0.93
C THR A 291 -14.99 -32.39 -0.40
N GLY A 292 -15.13 -31.06 -0.44
CA GLY A 292 -16.34 -30.34 -0.02
C GLY A 292 -17.33 -30.01 -1.14
N PHE A 293 -17.02 -30.34 -2.41
CA PHE A 293 -17.86 -29.99 -3.56
C PHE A 293 -18.59 -31.21 -4.13
N HIS A 294 -19.82 -31.00 -4.58
CA HIS A 294 -20.66 -32.04 -5.18
C HIS A 294 -20.47 -32.07 -6.72
N ASP A 295 -20.09 -33.23 -7.27
CA ASP A 295 -19.89 -33.48 -8.71
C ASP A 295 -19.24 -32.30 -9.50
N PRO A 296 -18.03 -31.89 -9.14
CA PRO A 296 -17.36 -30.77 -9.82
C PRO A 296 -17.08 -31.09 -11.27
N ALA A 297 -17.33 -30.12 -12.18
CA ALA A 297 -17.19 -30.26 -13.62
C ALA A 297 -16.13 -29.35 -14.23
N ALA A 298 -15.95 -28.16 -13.67
CA ALA A 298 -14.96 -27.20 -14.10
C ALA A 298 -14.45 -26.37 -12.92
N ILE A 299 -13.30 -25.76 -13.09
CA ILE A 299 -12.65 -24.88 -12.13
C ILE A 299 -12.31 -23.58 -12.80
N ARG A 300 -12.50 -22.46 -12.11
CA ARG A 300 -11.88 -21.18 -12.38
C ARG A 300 -10.90 -20.86 -11.27
N PHE A 301 -9.67 -20.66 -11.61
CA PHE A 301 -8.62 -20.24 -10.69
C PHE A 301 -8.26 -18.79 -10.96
N ASP A 302 -8.41 -17.95 -9.95
CA ASP A 302 -8.07 -16.54 -9.96
C ASP A 302 -6.76 -16.39 -9.16
N PRO A 303 -5.61 -16.29 -9.85
CA PRO A 303 -4.28 -16.29 -9.20
C PRO A 303 -4.00 -15.04 -8.39
N LEU A 304 -4.70 -13.95 -8.70
CA LEU A 304 -4.53 -12.60 -8.18
C LEU A 304 -5.88 -11.89 -8.17
N GLU A 305 -5.99 -10.87 -7.34
CA GLU A 305 -7.15 -9.95 -7.31
C GLU A 305 -6.90 -8.66 -8.11
N PHE A 306 -5.89 -8.62 -8.99
CA PHE A 306 -5.52 -7.45 -9.79
C PHE A 306 -4.83 -7.87 -11.09
N ASN A 307 -4.69 -6.94 -12.03
CA ASN A 307 -3.94 -7.15 -13.25
C ASN A 307 -2.46 -7.45 -12.95
N GLY A 308 -1.86 -8.36 -13.69
CA GLY A 308 -0.48 -8.76 -13.43
C GLY A 308 0.04 -9.81 -14.39
N VAL A 309 1.24 -10.26 -14.12
CA VAL A 309 1.92 -11.31 -14.86
C VAL A 309 1.98 -12.57 -14.02
N VAL A 310 1.51 -13.67 -14.54
CA VAL A 310 1.53 -14.97 -13.87
C VAL A 310 2.28 -15.97 -14.74
N ARG A 311 3.34 -16.56 -14.19
CA ARG A 311 4.06 -17.65 -14.82
C ARG A 311 3.72 -18.95 -14.11
N TYR A 312 3.01 -19.82 -14.79
CA TYR A 312 2.69 -21.16 -14.27
C TYR A 312 3.87 -22.12 -14.50
N HIS A 313 4.38 -22.72 -13.41
CA HIS A 313 5.43 -23.73 -13.45
C HIS A 313 4.83 -25.13 -13.55
N GLU A 314 3.82 -25.39 -12.74
CA GLU A 314 3.11 -26.67 -12.67
C GLU A 314 1.66 -26.43 -12.31
N ILE A 315 0.77 -27.09 -13.02
CA ILE A 315 -0.64 -27.19 -12.67
C ILE A 315 -1.01 -28.66 -12.76
N SER A 316 -1.47 -29.26 -11.68
CA SER A 316 -1.76 -30.68 -11.64
C SER A 316 -3.01 -31.02 -10.81
N PHE A 317 -3.78 -31.96 -11.31
CA PHE A 317 -4.84 -32.64 -10.58
C PHE A 317 -4.26 -33.78 -9.77
N VAL A 318 -4.65 -33.88 -8.51
CA VAL A 318 -4.16 -34.87 -7.56
C VAL A 318 -5.23 -35.94 -7.33
N TYR A 319 -4.84 -37.19 -7.50
CA TYR A 319 -5.60 -38.38 -7.19
C TYR A 319 -4.96 -39.14 -6.00
N ASP A 320 -5.47 -40.33 -5.64
CA ASP A 320 -4.92 -41.10 -4.50
C ASP A 320 -3.47 -41.55 -4.70
N ALA A 321 -3.13 -41.98 -5.92
CA ALA A 321 -1.83 -42.60 -6.23
C ALA A 321 -1.01 -41.80 -7.28
N GLU A 322 -1.60 -40.81 -7.94
CA GLU A 322 -0.95 -40.12 -9.03
C GLU A 322 -1.40 -38.65 -9.12
N SER A 323 -0.64 -37.86 -9.85
CA SER A 323 -1.02 -36.51 -10.26
C SER A 323 -0.98 -36.40 -11.78
N LEU A 324 -1.98 -35.77 -12.36
CA LEU A 324 -2.07 -35.52 -13.80
C LEU A 324 -1.94 -34.02 -14.06
N ARG A 325 -1.15 -33.67 -15.08
CA ARG A 325 -1.01 -32.27 -15.51
C ARG A 325 -2.38 -31.74 -15.96
N ALA A 326 -2.76 -30.57 -15.42
CA ALA A 326 -3.95 -29.86 -15.84
C ALA A 326 -3.59 -28.86 -16.93
N GLU A 327 -4.49 -28.69 -17.91
CA GLU A 327 -4.35 -27.71 -18.99
C GLU A 327 -5.39 -26.62 -18.83
N ILE A 328 -4.98 -25.37 -19.04
CA ILE A 328 -5.88 -24.21 -19.06
C ILE A 328 -6.74 -24.32 -20.32
N THR A 329 -8.05 -24.48 -20.13
CA THR A 329 -9.03 -24.59 -21.21
C THR A 329 -9.48 -23.23 -21.72
N ARG A 330 -9.56 -22.24 -20.79
CA ARG A 330 -9.93 -20.86 -21.09
C ARG A 330 -9.22 -19.91 -20.14
N THR A 331 -8.92 -18.71 -20.60
CA THR A 331 -8.33 -17.64 -19.78
C THR A 331 -8.65 -16.29 -20.40
N ASN A 332 -8.72 -15.25 -19.58
CA ASN A 332 -8.77 -13.87 -20.03
C ASN A 332 -7.37 -13.21 -20.11
N GLY A 333 -6.30 -13.99 -19.84
CA GLY A 333 -4.92 -13.55 -20.00
C GLY A 333 -4.33 -13.87 -21.36
N GLU A 334 -3.49 -12.98 -21.88
CA GLU A 334 -2.69 -13.25 -23.08
C GLU A 334 -1.52 -14.17 -22.76
N ARG A 335 -1.43 -15.29 -23.46
CA ARG A 335 -0.39 -16.29 -23.23
C ARG A 335 0.89 -15.96 -24.00
N LEU A 336 2.00 -15.88 -23.24
CA LEU A 336 3.37 -15.81 -23.78
C LEU A 336 4.18 -16.99 -23.22
N TYR A 337 4.23 -18.10 -23.95
CA TYR A 337 4.83 -19.38 -23.53
C TYR A 337 4.15 -19.98 -22.28
N ASP A 338 4.86 -19.98 -21.13
CA ASP A 338 4.42 -20.43 -19.81
C ASP A 338 3.92 -19.28 -18.93
N THR A 339 3.89 -18.07 -19.48
CA THR A 339 3.56 -16.83 -18.79
C THR A 339 2.28 -16.23 -19.36
N TYR A 340 1.43 -15.72 -18.49
CA TYR A 340 0.17 -15.09 -18.85
C TYR A 340 0.17 -13.63 -18.38
N LEU A 341 -0.19 -12.75 -19.28
CA LEU A 341 -0.38 -11.32 -18.99
C LEU A 341 -1.87 -11.04 -18.85
N TYR A 342 -2.29 -10.72 -17.64
CA TYR A 342 -3.66 -10.35 -17.34
C TYR A 342 -3.79 -8.83 -17.33
N ALA A 343 -4.42 -8.29 -18.37
CA ALA A 343 -4.76 -6.86 -18.44
C ALA A 343 -6.04 -6.54 -17.65
N SER A 344 -6.82 -7.57 -17.30
CA SER A 344 -8.03 -7.46 -16.50
C SER A 344 -7.69 -7.44 -15.01
N ASP A 345 -8.49 -6.70 -14.24
CA ASP A 345 -8.46 -6.70 -12.77
C ASP A 345 -8.95 -8.01 -12.14
N ASP A 346 -9.43 -8.94 -12.94
CA ASP A 346 -9.97 -10.23 -12.55
C ASP A 346 -9.30 -11.32 -13.41
N PRO A 347 -8.02 -11.64 -13.12
CA PRO A 347 -7.26 -12.69 -13.81
C PRO A 347 -7.89 -14.05 -13.61
N GLN A 348 -8.22 -14.74 -14.70
CA GLN A 348 -8.92 -16.01 -14.65
C GLN A 348 -8.25 -17.07 -15.52
N ALA A 349 -8.12 -18.29 -14.97
CA ALA A 349 -7.71 -19.49 -15.68
C ALA A 349 -8.72 -20.62 -15.40
N GLU A 350 -9.38 -21.12 -16.43
CA GLU A 350 -10.38 -22.19 -16.31
C GLU A 350 -9.79 -23.54 -16.69
N PHE A 351 -10.24 -24.58 -16.00
CA PHE A 351 -9.83 -25.97 -16.21
C PHE A 351 -11.06 -26.86 -16.24
N ALA A 352 -11.10 -27.79 -17.20
CA ALA A 352 -12.08 -28.87 -17.17
C ALA A 352 -11.63 -29.95 -16.17
N ILE A 353 -12.55 -30.43 -15.34
CA ILE A 353 -12.27 -31.50 -14.40
C ILE A 353 -12.43 -32.84 -15.12
N PRO A 354 -11.37 -33.68 -15.18
CA PRO A 354 -11.44 -35.00 -15.79
C PRO A 354 -12.24 -36.00 -14.90
N LYS A 355 -12.66 -37.09 -15.51
CA LYS A 355 -13.26 -38.23 -14.81
C LYS A 355 -12.24 -39.36 -14.69
N PRO A 356 -12.10 -39.97 -13.51
CA PRO A 356 -12.78 -39.70 -12.24
C PRO A 356 -12.37 -38.36 -11.67
N CYS A 357 -13.21 -37.77 -10.78
CA CYS A 357 -12.94 -36.48 -10.14
C CYS A 357 -11.66 -36.53 -9.30
N PRO A 358 -10.72 -35.61 -9.47
CA PRO A 358 -9.54 -35.51 -8.64
C PRO A 358 -9.88 -35.05 -7.20
N LYS A 359 -9.00 -35.30 -6.26
CA LYS A 359 -9.15 -34.86 -4.88
C LYS A 359 -8.77 -33.40 -4.66
N ALA A 360 -7.81 -32.91 -5.47
CA ALA A 360 -7.33 -31.52 -5.35
C ALA A 360 -6.74 -31.02 -6.68
N LEU A 361 -6.62 -29.68 -6.76
CA LEU A 361 -5.79 -28.96 -7.73
C LEU A 361 -4.55 -28.44 -7.00
N ILE A 362 -3.36 -28.65 -7.56
CA ILE A 362 -2.11 -27.97 -7.19
C ILE A 362 -1.75 -26.98 -8.27
N VAL A 363 -1.49 -25.75 -7.88
CA VAL A 363 -0.99 -24.69 -8.78
C VAL A 363 0.32 -24.15 -8.21
N ASP A 364 1.39 -24.29 -8.96
CA ASP A 364 2.72 -23.73 -8.70
C ASP A 364 3.00 -22.63 -9.71
N TYR A 365 3.10 -21.40 -9.25
CA TYR A 365 3.21 -20.25 -10.13
C TYR A 365 4.03 -19.12 -9.51
N THR A 366 4.58 -18.26 -10.36
CA THR A 366 5.28 -17.03 -9.96
C THR A 366 4.40 -15.83 -10.30
N ILE A 367 4.31 -14.91 -9.36
CA ILE A 367 3.55 -13.68 -9.48
C ILE A 367 4.51 -12.55 -9.85
N GLY A 368 4.22 -11.85 -10.94
CA GLY A 368 4.87 -10.63 -11.33
C GLY A 368 4.13 -9.42 -10.74
N ILE A 369 4.36 -9.14 -9.46
CA ILE A 369 3.90 -7.91 -8.83
C ILE A 369 5.09 -6.96 -8.72
N PHE A 370 4.82 -5.69 -8.88
CA PHE A 370 5.83 -4.65 -8.75
C PHE A 370 5.90 -4.19 -7.30
N ASP A 371 7.09 -4.14 -6.74
CA ASP A 371 7.35 -3.66 -5.39
C ASP A 371 7.21 -2.13 -5.34
N ASP A 372 6.63 -1.61 -4.24
CA ASP A 372 6.23 -0.20 -4.08
C ASP A 372 7.39 0.79 -4.19
N GLU A 373 8.62 0.38 -3.90
CA GLU A 373 9.79 1.26 -4.00
C GLU A 373 10.24 1.50 -5.46
N ILE A 374 9.90 0.61 -6.37
CA ILE A 374 10.33 0.64 -7.77
C ILE A 374 9.20 1.16 -8.67
N LEU A 375 7.98 1.22 -8.17
CA LEU A 375 6.77 1.46 -8.95
C LEU A 375 6.78 2.78 -9.76
N PRO A 376 7.15 3.97 -9.25
CA PRO A 376 7.12 5.20 -10.04
C PRO A 376 8.15 5.21 -11.18
N ALA A 377 9.36 4.70 -10.93
CA ALA A 377 10.42 4.64 -11.93
C ALA A 377 10.14 3.56 -12.98
N MET A 378 9.58 2.41 -12.58
CA MET A 378 9.19 1.35 -13.49
C MET A 378 7.93 1.69 -14.29
N ILE A 379 6.92 2.35 -13.72
CA ILE A 379 5.75 2.81 -14.47
C ILE A 379 6.19 3.75 -15.59
N ALA A 380 7.06 4.71 -15.30
CA ALA A 380 7.59 5.61 -16.32
C ALA A 380 8.44 4.87 -17.36
N GLY A 381 9.28 3.91 -16.93
CA GLY A 381 10.11 3.09 -17.83
C GLY A 381 9.28 2.13 -18.68
N VAL A 382 8.32 1.43 -18.07
CA VAL A 382 7.44 0.47 -18.75
C VAL A 382 6.46 1.19 -19.68
N GLN A 383 5.96 2.37 -19.31
CA GLN A 383 5.12 3.18 -20.19
C GLN A 383 5.92 3.66 -21.41
N ALA A 384 7.15 4.14 -21.21
CA ALA A 384 8.02 4.55 -22.31
C ALA A 384 8.42 3.38 -23.20
N GLU A 385 8.77 2.21 -22.65
CA GLU A 385 9.04 1.00 -23.43
C GLU A 385 7.80 0.46 -24.14
N ARG A 386 6.63 0.49 -23.51
CA ARG A 386 5.36 0.08 -24.11
C ARG A 386 4.95 0.99 -25.25
N GLU A 387 5.11 2.30 -25.09
CA GLU A 387 4.85 3.27 -26.15
C GLU A 387 5.84 3.08 -27.30
N ALA A 388 7.13 2.93 -27.02
CA ALA A 388 8.15 2.66 -28.01
C ALA A 388 7.94 1.29 -28.70
N TYR A 389 7.56 0.26 -27.93
CA TYR A 389 7.23 -1.06 -28.47
C TYR A 389 5.96 -1.01 -29.36
N THR A 390 4.91 -0.35 -28.87
CA THR A 390 3.65 -0.18 -29.60
C THR A 390 3.88 0.60 -30.91
N ALA A 391 4.68 1.66 -30.85
CA ALA A 391 5.05 2.43 -32.03
C ALA A 391 5.86 1.60 -33.03
N ARG A 392 6.81 0.76 -32.57
CA ARG A 392 7.58 -0.16 -33.43
C ARG A 392 6.70 -1.22 -34.07
N VAL A 393 5.82 -1.84 -33.27
CA VAL A 393 4.87 -2.86 -33.76
C VAL A 393 3.91 -2.23 -34.77
N GLN A 394 3.40 -1.04 -34.48
CA GLN A 394 2.51 -0.32 -35.41
C GLN A 394 3.22 0.09 -36.71
N ALA A 395 4.47 0.57 -36.58
CA ALA A 395 5.28 0.91 -37.74
C ALA A 395 5.57 -0.31 -38.61
N GLU A 396 5.93 -1.45 -38.00
CA GLU A 396 6.18 -2.72 -38.74
C GLU A 396 4.88 -3.29 -39.31
N TYR A 397 3.77 -3.21 -38.58
CA TYR A 397 2.44 -3.57 -39.09
C TYR A 397 2.07 -2.73 -40.31
N ASN A 398 2.27 -1.42 -40.28
CA ASN A 398 1.99 -0.53 -41.39
C ASN A 398 2.92 -0.80 -42.56
N ARG A 399 4.19 -1.11 -42.29
CA ARG A 399 5.17 -1.52 -43.34
C ARG A 399 4.78 -2.83 -43.99
N LEU A 400 4.41 -3.85 -43.20
CA LEU A 400 3.93 -5.13 -43.70
C LEU A 400 2.63 -4.99 -44.49
N LYS A 401 1.72 -4.15 -44.01
CA LYS A 401 0.47 -3.83 -44.71
C LYS A 401 0.73 -3.14 -46.04
N ALA A 402 1.69 -2.24 -46.11
CA ALA A 402 2.11 -1.60 -47.34
C ALA A 402 2.78 -2.60 -48.32
N GLN A 403 3.64 -3.49 -47.80
CA GLN A 403 4.25 -4.57 -48.61
C GLN A 403 3.20 -5.55 -49.12
N ILE A 404 2.22 -5.92 -48.30
CA ILE A 404 1.09 -6.78 -48.69
C ILE A 404 0.26 -6.10 -49.80
N ALA A 405 0.00 -4.79 -49.65
CA ALA A 405 -0.73 -4.03 -50.66
C ALA A 405 0.03 -3.94 -51.99
N GLU A 406 1.36 -3.79 -51.96
CA GLU A 406 2.21 -3.77 -53.15
C GLU A 406 2.29 -5.16 -53.78
N MET A 407 2.43 -6.21 -52.95
CA MET A 407 2.39 -7.59 -53.42
C MET A 407 1.03 -7.95 -54.02
N ALA A 408 -0.07 -7.49 -53.45
CA ALA A 408 -1.42 -7.68 -54.00
C ALA A 408 -1.58 -7.02 -55.38
N LYS A 409 -0.96 -5.87 -55.63
CA LYS A 409 -0.91 -5.24 -56.95
C LYS A 409 -0.11 -6.08 -57.95
N VAL A 410 1.02 -6.65 -57.51
CA VAL A 410 1.83 -7.55 -58.36
C VAL A 410 1.09 -8.86 -58.68
N ILE A 411 0.33 -9.38 -57.71
CA ILE A 411 -0.46 -10.62 -57.88
C ILE A 411 -1.69 -10.40 -58.77
N ALA A 412 -2.32 -9.23 -58.68
CA ALA A 412 -3.45 -8.90 -59.56
C ALA A 412 -3.08 -8.95 -61.04
N ASN A 413 -1.77 -8.91 -61.35
CA ASN A 413 -1.26 -8.98 -62.72
C ASN A 413 -0.79 -10.39 -63.15
N ARG A 414 -0.95 -11.45 -62.30
CA ARG A 414 -0.55 -12.83 -62.65
C ARG A 414 -1.55 -13.85 -62.12
N ASP A 415 -2.33 -14.43 -63.00
CA ASP A 415 -3.42 -15.39 -62.67
C ASP A 415 -2.94 -16.67 -61.98
N ASP A 416 -1.71 -17.11 -62.18
CA ASP A 416 -1.19 -18.39 -61.65
C ASP A 416 -0.75 -18.37 -60.17
N GLN A 417 -0.57 -17.22 -59.56
CA GLN A 417 -0.15 -17.10 -58.17
C GLN A 417 -1.32 -16.87 -57.20
N LEU A 418 -2.51 -16.62 -57.70
CA LEU A 418 -3.71 -16.31 -56.94
C LEU A 418 -4.18 -17.46 -56.03
N ALA A 419 -3.98 -18.71 -56.48
CA ALA A 419 -4.43 -19.88 -55.73
C ALA A 419 -3.62 -20.12 -54.43
N GLU A 420 -2.31 -19.91 -54.50
CA GLU A 420 -1.41 -20.12 -53.35
C GLU A 420 -1.60 -19.06 -52.28
N TRP A 421 -1.86 -17.83 -52.71
CA TRP A 421 -2.11 -16.71 -51.80
C TRP A 421 -3.52 -16.74 -51.17
N ARG A 422 -4.54 -17.24 -51.88
CA ARG A 422 -5.88 -17.49 -51.30
C ARG A 422 -5.80 -18.47 -50.14
N GLN A 423 -4.95 -19.51 -50.20
CA GLN A 423 -4.75 -20.45 -49.11
C GLN A 423 -4.10 -19.78 -47.87
N ILE A 424 -3.17 -18.84 -48.06
CA ILE A 424 -2.52 -18.11 -46.98
C ILE A 424 -3.50 -17.14 -46.32
N TRP A 425 -4.33 -16.46 -47.12
CA TRP A 425 -5.36 -15.52 -46.60
C TRP A 425 -6.52 -16.22 -45.88
N GLN A 426 -6.87 -17.42 -46.31
CA GLN A 426 -7.91 -18.22 -45.64
C GLN A 426 -7.44 -18.88 -44.33
N ASN A 427 -6.15 -18.78 -44.00
CA ASN A 427 -5.62 -19.34 -42.76
C ASN A 427 -4.83 -18.31 -41.90
N PRO A 428 -5.55 -17.42 -41.16
CA PRO A 428 -4.93 -16.35 -40.36
C PRO A 428 -3.86 -16.86 -39.38
N ARG A 429 -3.99 -18.10 -38.90
CA ARG A 429 -3.01 -18.73 -37.98
C ARG A 429 -1.64 -19.00 -38.65
N ARG A 430 -1.60 -19.24 -39.94
CA ARG A 430 -0.34 -19.38 -40.67
C ARG A 430 0.36 -18.05 -40.93
N LEU A 431 -0.41 -17.01 -41.20
CA LEU A 431 0.11 -15.65 -41.35
C LEU A 431 0.71 -15.15 -40.00
N LEU A 432 -0.01 -15.28 -38.90
CA LEU A 432 0.45 -14.91 -37.57
C LEU A 432 1.69 -15.69 -37.12
N ARG A 433 1.79 -17.00 -37.41
CA ARG A 433 3.00 -17.80 -37.12
C ARG A 433 4.23 -17.34 -37.91
N ARG A 434 4.06 -16.94 -39.13
CA ARG A 434 5.15 -16.47 -40.00
C ARG A 434 5.61 -15.07 -39.58
N THR A 435 4.67 -14.19 -39.22
CA THR A 435 4.94 -12.83 -38.70
C THR A 435 5.64 -12.89 -37.35
N ALA A 436 5.15 -13.73 -36.44
CA ALA A 436 5.77 -13.97 -35.11
C ALA A 436 7.19 -14.56 -35.25
N SER A 437 7.43 -15.45 -36.22
CA SER A 437 8.75 -16.00 -36.50
C SER A 437 9.74 -14.95 -37.04
N LEU A 438 9.27 -14.04 -37.91
CA LEU A 438 10.09 -12.95 -38.45
C LEU A 438 10.42 -11.90 -37.41
N ILE A 439 9.46 -11.55 -36.55
CA ILE A 439 9.67 -10.65 -35.40
C ILE A 439 10.64 -11.28 -34.40
N LYS A 440 10.49 -12.58 -34.10
CA LYS A 440 11.41 -13.31 -33.21
C LYS A 440 12.84 -13.33 -33.74
N ARG A 441 13.03 -13.49 -35.06
CA ARG A 441 14.36 -13.51 -35.71
C ARG A 441 15.03 -12.13 -35.69
N LYS A 442 14.26 -11.03 -35.78
CA LYS A 442 14.77 -9.66 -35.69
C LYS A 442 15.07 -9.22 -34.23
N LEU A 443 14.29 -9.71 -33.28
CA LEU A 443 14.46 -9.40 -31.83
C LEU A 443 15.60 -10.22 -31.21
N SER A 444 15.96 -11.39 -31.78
CA SER A 444 17.05 -12.23 -31.27
C SER A 444 18.45 -11.83 -31.71
N GLY A 445 18.62 -10.71 -32.42
CA GLY A 445 19.96 -10.17 -32.76
C GLY A 445 20.79 -11.02 -33.69
N GLY A 446 20.20 -11.89 -34.50
CA GLY A 446 20.91 -12.68 -35.49
C GLY A 446 21.46 -11.78 -36.60
N ALA A 447 22.80 -11.69 -36.64
CA ALA A 447 23.52 -11.03 -37.70
C ALA A 447 23.06 -11.58 -39.09
N PRO A 448 23.05 -10.77 -40.15
CA PRO A 448 22.75 -11.27 -41.48
C PRO A 448 23.88 -12.20 -41.92
N ASP A 449 23.54 -13.45 -42.21
CA ASP A 449 24.43 -14.33 -42.96
C ASP A 449 24.80 -13.67 -44.28
N SER A 450 26.02 -13.17 -44.33
CA SER A 450 26.70 -12.85 -45.59
C SER A 450 27.19 -14.15 -46.21
N ALA A 451 26.41 -14.74 -47.08
CA ALA A 451 26.94 -15.61 -48.14
C ALA A 451 25.83 -16.07 -49.09
N ALA A 452 25.88 -15.65 -50.25
CA ALA A 452 25.99 -16.42 -51.45
C ALA A 452 25.38 -15.68 -52.64
N GLY A 453 26.28 -15.18 -53.42
CA GLY A 453 25.99 -14.80 -54.78
C GLY A 453 25.74 -16.05 -55.62
N LYS A 454 24.85 -15.94 -56.42
CA LYS A 454 24.67 -16.25 -57.87
C LYS A 454 23.20 -16.24 -58.21
#